data_17a11c79d415194a3f2f55a929121c3f
#
_entry.id   17a11c79d415194a3f2f55a929121c3f
#
_cell.length_a   1.000
_cell.length_b   1.000
_cell.length_c   1.000
_cell.angle_alpha   90.00
_cell.angle_beta   90.00
_cell.angle_gamma   90.00
#
_symmetry.space_group_name_H-M   'P 1'
#
loop_
_entity.id
_entity.type
_entity.pdbx_description
1 polymer ?
#
loop_
_entity_poly.entity_id
_entity_poly.type
_entity_poly.pdbx_seq_one_letter_code
_entity_poly.pdbx_strand_id
1 'polypeptide(L)'
;NFVELATGKRAWIDPATGEETQRPLYDGVTFHRVIKDFMIQGGDPLGNGTGGPGYTFDDEIDNSLSFADTYLLAMANAGTRMGHGTNGSQFFITTVATPWLQGKHTIFGKVVDEDSRKVVDAIEAAPTDGRDRPLQDVVINSIDIVE
;
A
#
# COMPACT_ATOMS: atom_id res chain seq x y z
N ASN A 1 -10.18 0.15 -7.31
CA ASN A 1 -9.58 -1.05 -6.71
C ASN A 1 -9.37 -0.90 -5.19
N PHE A 2 -8.60 0.09 -4.75
CA PHE A 2 -8.33 0.32 -3.33
C PHE A 2 -9.62 0.51 -2.51
N VAL A 3 -10.51 1.40 -2.95
CA VAL A 3 -11.77 1.68 -2.25
C VAL A 3 -12.65 0.43 -2.19
N GLU A 4 -12.76 -0.30 -3.28
CA GLU A 4 -13.59 -1.52 -3.33
C GLU A 4 -13.04 -2.64 -2.44
N LEU A 5 -11.71 -2.80 -2.39
CA LEU A 5 -11.09 -3.78 -1.48
C LEU A 5 -11.22 -3.35 -0.01
N ALA A 6 -11.07 -2.05 0.27
CA ALA A 6 -11.18 -1.51 1.62
C ALA A 6 -12.58 -1.66 2.21
N THR A 7 -13.61 -1.54 1.37
CA THR A 7 -15.01 -1.59 1.79
C THR A 7 -15.64 -2.98 1.70
N GLY A 8 -14.95 -3.95 1.10
CA GLY A 8 -15.48 -5.28 0.88
C GLY A 8 -16.46 -5.37 -0.30
N LYS A 9 -16.48 -4.38 -1.18
CA LYS A 9 -17.36 -4.37 -2.36
C LYS A 9 -16.81 -5.19 -3.52
N ARG A 10 -15.55 -5.59 -3.47
CA ARG A 10 -14.90 -6.39 -4.50
C ARG A 10 -14.47 -7.74 -3.95
N ALA A 11 -14.84 -8.82 -4.65
CA ALA A 11 -14.34 -10.15 -4.35
C ALA A 11 -12.84 -10.26 -4.64
N TRP A 12 -12.14 -10.99 -3.80
CA TRP A 12 -10.72 -11.27 -3.94
C TRP A 12 -10.41 -12.68 -3.45
N ILE A 13 -9.26 -13.21 -3.82
CA ILE A 13 -8.83 -14.54 -3.41
C ILE A 13 -7.86 -14.40 -2.25
N ASP A 14 -8.22 -14.97 -1.10
CA ASP A 14 -7.37 -14.95 0.09
C ASP A 14 -6.18 -15.89 -0.13
N PRO A 15 -4.94 -15.38 -0.20
CA PRO A 15 -3.77 -16.21 -0.44
C PRO A 15 -3.47 -17.19 0.70
N ALA A 16 -3.99 -16.95 1.90
CA ALA A 16 -3.82 -17.86 3.03
C ALA A 16 -4.67 -19.12 2.90
N THR A 17 -5.83 -19.04 2.26
CA THR A 17 -6.78 -20.14 2.12
C THR A 17 -6.99 -20.61 0.67
N GLY A 18 -6.64 -19.77 -0.31
CA GLY A 18 -6.94 -20.02 -1.73
C GLY A 18 -8.40 -19.84 -2.10
N GLU A 19 -9.24 -19.38 -1.19
CA GLU A 19 -10.69 -19.23 -1.40
C GLU A 19 -11.07 -17.79 -1.72
N GLU A 20 -12.12 -17.65 -2.54
CA GLU A 20 -12.72 -16.34 -2.82
C GLU A 20 -13.45 -15.81 -1.59
N THR A 21 -13.28 -14.54 -1.32
CA THR A 21 -13.95 -13.83 -0.23
C THR A 21 -14.31 -12.42 -0.67
N GLN A 22 -15.21 -11.79 0.07
CA GLN A 22 -15.62 -10.40 -0.19
C GLN A 22 -15.57 -9.54 1.07
N ARG A 23 -14.89 -10.02 2.13
CA ARG A 23 -14.67 -9.18 3.32
C ARG A 23 -13.70 -8.03 3.00
N PRO A 24 -13.70 -6.93 3.78
CA PRO A 24 -12.71 -5.86 3.62
C PRO A 24 -11.29 -6.41 3.71
N LEU A 25 -10.51 -6.27 2.63
CA LEU A 25 -9.19 -6.88 2.52
C LEU A 25 -8.21 -6.34 3.55
N TYR A 26 -8.25 -5.03 3.80
CA TYR A 26 -7.23 -4.36 4.63
C TYR A 26 -7.44 -4.52 6.12
N ASP A 27 -8.58 -5.04 6.57
CA ASP A 27 -8.84 -5.26 7.99
C ASP A 27 -7.86 -6.28 8.57
N GLY A 28 -7.11 -5.87 9.58
CA GLY A 28 -6.13 -6.75 10.24
C GLY A 28 -4.79 -6.90 9.50
N VAL A 29 -4.60 -6.20 8.40
CA VAL A 29 -3.36 -6.27 7.59
C VAL A 29 -2.32 -5.31 8.14
N THR A 30 -1.04 -5.67 8.04
CA THR A 30 0.05 -4.92 8.64
C THR A 30 0.82 -4.06 7.64
N PHE A 31 1.51 -3.04 8.15
CA PHE A 31 2.61 -2.39 7.44
C PHE A 31 3.86 -3.26 7.60
N HIS A 32 4.10 -4.14 6.64
CA HIS A 32 5.15 -5.16 6.74
C HIS A 32 6.53 -4.68 6.29
N ARG A 33 6.62 -3.49 5.69
CA ARG A 33 7.87 -2.91 5.22
C ARG A 33 7.87 -1.41 5.52
N VAL A 34 8.82 -1.00 6.34
CA VAL A 34 8.95 0.40 6.79
C VAL A 34 10.40 0.82 6.61
N ILE A 35 10.64 1.86 5.83
CA ILE A 35 11.98 2.38 5.58
C ILE A 35 11.99 3.86 5.96
N LYS A 36 12.82 4.19 6.93
CA LYS A 36 13.00 5.57 7.41
C LYS A 36 13.44 6.48 6.26
N ASP A 37 12.91 7.70 6.25
CA ASP A 37 13.17 8.71 5.21
C ASP A 37 12.82 8.25 3.81
N PHE A 38 11.85 7.34 3.68
CA PHE A 38 11.36 6.87 2.40
C PHE A 38 9.84 6.63 2.43
N MET A 39 9.37 5.52 2.98
CA MET A 39 7.96 5.15 2.91
C MET A 39 7.57 4.08 3.95
N ILE A 40 6.27 3.92 4.13
CA ILE A 40 5.68 2.77 4.81
C ILE A 40 4.83 1.99 3.81
N GLN A 41 4.93 0.67 3.80
CA GLN A 41 4.23 -0.20 2.84
C GLN A 41 3.42 -1.27 3.56
N GLY A 42 2.20 -1.49 3.08
CA GLY A 42 1.29 -2.49 3.60
C GLY A 42 0.32 -2.99 2.55
N GLY A 43 -0.75 -3.66 3.00
CA GLY A 43 -1.81 -4.09 2.11
C GLY A 43 -1.67 -5.51 1.57
N ASP A 44 -0.72 -6.28 2.06
CA ASP A 44 -0.58 -7.70 1.74
C ASP A 44 -1.36 -8.55 2.75
N PRO A 45 -2.38 -9.31 2.32
CA PRO A 45 -3.12 -10.19 3.24
C PRO A 45 -2.24 -11.22 3.97
N LEU A 46 -1.11 -11.62 3.37
CA LEU A 46 -0.12 -12.49 4.03
C LEU A 46 0.82 -11.74 4.97
N GLY A 47 0.93 -10.42 4.83
CA GLY A 47 1.78 -9.58 5.68
C GLY A 47 3.27 -9.77 5.48
N ASN A 48 3.72 -10.26 4.33
CA ASN A 48 5.15 -10.53 4.06
C ASN A 48 5.66 -9.98 2.73
N GLY A 49 4.82 -9.31 1.96
CA GLY A 49 5.18 -8.73 0.67
C GLY A 49 4.95 -9.62 -0.54
N THR A 50 4.58 -10.88 -0.33
CA THR A 50 4.41 -11.86 -1.43
C THR A 50 2.96 -12.06 -1.84
N GLY A 51 2.01 -11.62 -1.02
CA GLY A 51 0.58 -11.84 -1.27
C GLY A 51 -0.09 -10.69 -2.00
N GLY A 52 -1.35 -10.91 -2.34
CA GLY A 52 -2.19 -9.94 -3.00
C GLY A 52 -3.61 -10.46 -3.12
N PRO A 53 -4.46 -9.79 -3.92
CA PRO A 53 -5.88 -10.11 -4.00
C PRO A 53 -6.22 -11.26 -4.98
N GLY A 54 -5.21 -11.89 -5.58
CA GLY A 54 -5.40 -12.97 -6.56
C GLY A 54 -5.52 -12.49 -8.01
N TYR A 55 -5.34 -11.20 -8.25
CA TYR A 55 -5.30 -10.61 -9.59
C TYR A 55 -4.29 -9.46 -9.62
N THR A 56 -3.90 -9.04 -10.81
CA THR A 56 -3.06 -7.86 -11.03
C THR A 56 -3.68 -6.94 -12.08
N PHE A 57 -3.27 -5.69 -12.09
CA PHE A 57 -3.72 -4.72 -13.07
C PHE A 57 -2.61 -3.73 -13.43
N ASP A 58 -2.80 -3.02 -14.55
CA ASP A 58 -1.81 -2.13 -15.12
C ASP A 58 -1.69 -0.81 -14.34
N ASP A 59 -0.54 -0.14 -14.52
CA ASP A 59 -0.33 1.19 -13.98
C ASP A 59 -1.27 2.21 -14.64
N GLU A 60 -1.73 3.16 -13.83
CA GLU A 60 -2.53 4.29 -14.28
C GLU A 60 -1.74 5.56 -13.96
N ILE A 61 -0.78 5.91 -14.82
CA ILE A 61 0.10 7.05 -14.59
C ILE A 61 -0.57 8.34 -15.05
N ASP A 62 -0.76 9.25 -14.10
CA ASP A 62 -1.25 10.60 -14.36
C ASP A 62 -0.10 11.60 -14.20
N ASN A 63 0.29 12.23 -15.29
CA ASN A 63 1.43 13.16 -15.31
C ASN A 63 1.18 14.46 -14.52
N SER A 64 -0.07 14.74 -14.13
CA SER A 64 -0.37 15.86 -13.23
C SER A 64 -0.02 15.55 -11.76
N LEU A 65 0.22 14.27 -11.43
CA LEU A 65 0.62 13.81 -10.11
C LEU A 65 2.13 13.51 -10.12
N SER A 66 2.82 13.93 -9.07
CA SER A 66 4.28 13.85 -9.06
C SER A 66 4.82 13.35 -7.72
N PHE A 67 5.79 12.44 -7.79
CA PHE A 67 6.57 12.01 -6.63
C PHE A 67 7.55 13.06 -6.10
N ALA A 68 7.56 14.26 -6.69
CA ALA A 68 8.21 15.42 -6.08
C ALA A 68 7.44 15.92 -4.85
N ASP A 69 6.16 15.58 -4.72
CA ASP A 69 5.34 15.84 -3.54
C ASP A 69 5.58 14.76 -2.48
N THR A 70 5.10 14.99 -1.26
CA THR A 70 5.30 14.12 -0.11
C THR A 70 3.97 13.59 0.43
N TYR A 71 4.03 12.54 1.27
CA TYR A 71 2.86 11.91 1.88
C TYR A 71 1.84 11.43 0.86
N LEU A 72 2.33 10.85 -0.23
CA LEU A 72 1.51 10.30 -1.30
C LEU A 72 1.17 8.84 -1.02
N LEU A 73 -0.06 8.46 -1.37
CA LEU A 73 -0.47 7.07 -1.43
C LEU A 73 -0.31 6.57 -2.87
N ALA A 74 0.44 5.50 -3.03
CA ALA A 74 0.72 4.91 -4.34
C ALA A 74 0.70 3.39 -4.27
N MET A 75 0.47 2.75 -5.43
CA MET A 75 0.44 1.29 -5.52
C MET A 75 1.86 0.72 -5.56
N ALA A 76 2.13 -0.24 -4.69
CA ALA A 76 3.31 -1.08 -4.77
C ALA A 76 3.15 -2.08 -5.91
N ASN A 77 4.24 -2.39 -6.62
CA ASN A 77 4.24 -3.37 -7.70
C ASN A 77 5.63 -3.97 -7.88
N ALA A 78 5.70 -5.03 -8.68
CA ALA A 78 6.96 -5.71 -9.05
C ALA A 78 7.42 -5.33 -10.48
N GLY A 79 7.00 -4.17 -10.99
CA GLY A 79 7.25 -3.73 -12.36
C GLY A 79 6.25 -4.34 -13.34
N THR A 80 6.61 -4.40 -14.59
CA THR A 80 5.79 -5.05 -15.62
C THR A 80 6.31 -6.45 -15.89
N ARG A 81 5.39 -7.37 -16.19
CA ARG A 81 5.71 -8.75 -16.57
C ARG A 81 4.92 -9.10 -17.82
N MET A 82 5.61 -9.52 -18.86
CA MET A 82 5.00 -9.87 -20.16
C MET A 82 4.12 -8.75 -20.73
N GLY A 83 4.54 -7.48 -20.53
CA GLY A 83 3.81 -6.30 -20.98
C GLY A 83 2.64 -5.90 -20.10
N HIS A 84 2.42 -6.54 -18.94
CA HIS A 84 1.32 -6.26 -18.03
C HIS A 84 1.82 -5.74 -16.69
N GLY A 85 1.05 -4.87 -16.06
CA GLY A 85 1.31 -4.35 -14.71
C GLY A 85 1.13 -5.43 -13.64
N THR A 86 1.71 -5.17 -12.48
CA THR A 86 1.68 -6.11 -11.34
C THR A 86 1.08 -5.47 -10.08
N ASN A 87 0.26 -4.43 -10.23
CA ASN A 87 -0.48 -3.84 -9.12
C ASN A 87 -1.53 -4.82 -8.58
N GLY A 88 -1.69 -4.88 -7.29
CA GLY A 88 -2.67 -5.73 -6.63
C GLY A 88 -3.34 -5.00 -5.46
N SER A 89 -3.03 -5.37 -4.23
CA SER A 89 -3.57 -4.72 -3.04
C SER A 89 -2.52 -3.95 -2.23
N GLN A 90 -1.24 -4.24 -2.41
CA GLN A 90 -0.19 -3.57 -1.65
C GLN A 90 -0.05 -2.10 -2.08
N PHE A 91 0.11 -1.25 -1.09
CA PHE A 91 0.31 0.18 -1.29
C PHE A 91 1.40 0.71 -0.37
N PHE A 92 1.88 1.91 -0.65
CA PHE A 92 2.82 2.58 0.23
C PHE A 92 2.45 4.05 0.41
N ILE A 93 2.93 4.64 1.49
CA ILE A 93 2.79 6.07 1.78
C ILE A 93 4.19 6.65 1.89
N THR A 94 4.52 7.60 1.03
CA THR A 94 5.82 8.27 1.06
C THR A 94 5.85 9.32 2.18
N THR A 95 7.02 9.57 2.73
CA THR A 95 7.22 10.64 3.73
C THR A 95 8.15 11.73 3.20
N VAL A 96 8.82 11.46 2.09
CA VAL A 96 9.74 12.39 1.43
C VAL A 96 9.46 12.40 -0.06
N ALA A 97 10.03 13.36 -0.79
CA ALA A 97 9.99 13.33 -2.24
C ALA A 97 10.78 12.11 -2.78
N THR A 98 10.19 11.40 -3.72
CA THR A 98 10.78 10.17 -4.30
C THR A 98 10.74 10.22 -5.82
N PRO A 99 11.43 11.20 -6.45
CA PRO A 99 11.29 11.43 -7.90
C PRO A 99 11.71 10.24 -8.77
N TRP A 100 12.53 9.33 -8.26
CA TRP A 100 12.92 8.11 -8.98
C TRP A 100 11.77 7.11 -9.18
N LEU A 101 10.63 7.30 -8.49
CA LEU A 101 9.45 6.44 -8.64
C LEU A 101 8.50 6.93 -9.73
N GLN A 102 8.74 8.13 -10.28
CA GLN A 102 7.88 8.72 -11.29
C GLN A 102 7.75 7.81 -12.52
N GLY A 103 6.52 7.60 -12.98
CA GLY A 103 6.23 6.76 -14.13
C GLY A 103 6.22 5.26 -13.85
N LYS A 104 6.50 4.83 -12.62
CA LYS A 104 6.62 3.41 -12.23
C LYS A 104 5.51 2.95 -11.28
N HIS A 105 4.87 3.88 -10.59
CA HIS A 105 3.83 3.57 -9.58
C HIS A 105 2.65 4.51 -9.76
N THR A 106 1.45 3.96 -9.61
CA THR A 106 0.21 4.72 -9.66
C THR A 106 0.01 5.48 -8.36
N ILE A 107 -0.03 6.81 -8.43
CA ILE A 107 -0.40 7.66 -7.31
C ILE A 107 -1.91 7.78 -7.29
N PHE A 108 -2.56 7.44 -6.16
CA PHE A 108 -4.02 7.48 -6.07
C PHE A 108 -4.55 8.29 -4.89
N GLY A 109 -3.68 8.81 -4.04
CA GLY A 109 -4.12 9.59 -2.89
C GLY A 109 -2.99 10.36 -2.23
N LYS A 110 -3.36 11.10 -1.19
CA LYS A 110 -2.45 11.93 -0.41
C LYS A 110 -2.96 12.03 1.02
N VAL A 111 -2.04 12.06 1.98
CA VAL A 111 -2.38 12.35 3.38
C VAL A 111 -2.60 13.86 3.52
N VAL A 112 -3.83 14.27 3.87
CA VAL A 112 -4.26 15.66 3.72
C VAL A 112 -4.10 16.52 4.97
N ASP A 113 -4.06 15.92 6.17
CA ASP A 113 -3.95 16.69 7.41
C ASP A 113 -2.65 16.39 8.16
N GLU A 114 -2.25 17.35 9.00
CA GLU A 114 -0.99 17.27 9.72
C GLU A 114 -0.99 16.18 10.79
N ASP A 115 -2.12 15.95 11.45
CA ASP A 115 -2.23 14.92 12.49
C ASP A 115 -2.05 13.53 11.90
N SER A 116 -2.64 13.27 10.72
CA SER A 116 -2.44 12.02 9.99
C SER A 116 -1.00 11.84 9.51
N ARG A 117 -0.35 12.91 9.08
CA ARG A 117 1.07 12.88 8.70
C ARG A 117 1.96 12.51 9.89
N LYS A 118 1.64 13.02 11.08
CA LYS A 118 2.34 12.64 12.31
C LYS A 118 2.20 11.16 12.63
N VAL A 119 1.04 10.57 12.37
CA VAL A 119 0.82 9.13 12.54
C VAL A 119 1.70 8.34 11.57
N VAL A 120 1.77 8.75 10.31
CA VAL A 120 2.65 8.12 9.31
C VAL A 120 4.11 8.23 9.76
N ASP A 121 4.54 9.39 10.22
CA ASP A 121 5.90 9.60 10.72
C ASP A 121 6.22 8.71 11.92
N ALA A 122 5.26 8.51 12.81
CA ALA A 122 5.40 7.64 13.97
C ALA A 122 5.55 6.17 13.56
N ILE A 123 4.81 5.73 12.56
CA ILE A 123 4.95 4.38 12.00
C ILE A 123 6.32 4.22 11.36
N GLU A 124 6.76 5.21 10.59
CA GLU A 124 8.07 5.20 9.93
C GLU A 124 9.23 5.11 10.93
N ALA A 125 9.07 5.71 12.09
CA ALA A 125 10.08 5.71 13.16
C ALA A 125 10.11 4.40 13.95
N ALA A 126 9.22 3.45 13.70
CA ALA A 126 9.17 2.19 14.43
C ALA A 126 10.45 1.37 14.21
N PRO A 127 10.99 0.72 15.24
CA PRO A 127 12.14 -0.18 15.10
C PRO A 127 11.81 -1.33 14.15
N THR A 128 12.76 -1.62 13.25
CA THR A 128 12.61 -2.65 12.22
C THR A 128 13.73 -3.69 12.32
N ASP A 129 13.51 -4.87 11.73
CA ASP A 129 14.52 -5.90 11.57
C ASP A 129 15.38 -5.65 10.31
N GLY A 130 16.27 -6.60 9.98
CA GLY A 130 17.15 -6.49 8.81
C GLY A 130 16.44 -6.54 7.46
N ARG A 131 15.13 -6.80 7.43
CA ARG A 131 14.30 -6.82 6.23
C ARG A 131 13.29 -5.66 6.21
N ASP A 132 13.51 -4.63 7.00
CA ASP A 132 12.65 -3.45 7.12
C ASP A 132 11.25 -3.76 7.65
N ARG A 133 11.08 -4.89 8.33
CA ARG A 133 9.82 -5.25 8.98
C ARG A 133 9.78 -4.70 10.40
N PRO A 134 8.70 -4.01 10.82
CA PRO A 134 8.57 -3.55 12.20
C PRO A 134 8.68 -4.73 13.19
N LEU A 135 9.45 -4.53 14.28
CA LEU A 135 9.62 -5.55 15.32
C LEU A 135 8.31 -5.85 16.04
N GLN A 136 7.44 -4.84 16.15
CA GLN A 136 6.06 -5.00 16.62
C GLN A 136 5.13 -4.68 15.46
N ASP A 137 4.17 -5.56 15.20
CA ASP A 137 3.25 -5.38 14.09
C ASP A 137 2.46 -4.07 14.21
N VAL A 138 2.46 -3.30 13.13
CA VAL A 138 1.61 -2.12 12.96
C VAL A 138 0.42 -2.53 12.13
N VAL A 139 -0.75 -2.61 12.75
CA VAL A 139 -1.94 -3.23 12.17
C VAL A 139 -2.93 -2.17 11.72
N ILE A 140 -3.48 -2.34 10.53
CA ILE A 140 -4.63 -1.58 10.06
C ILE A 140 -5.87 -2.27 10.64
N ASN A 141 -6.58 -1.61 11.56
CA ASN A 141 -7.79 -2.20 12.14
C ASN A 141 -8.93 -2.18 11.12
N SER A 142 -9.14 -1.04 10.47
CA SER A 142 -10.14 -0.89 9.40
C SER A 142 -9.85 0.36 8.58
N ILE A 143 -10.45 0.44 7.42
CA ILE A 143 -10.44 1.64 6.57
C ILE A 143 -11.88 2.01 6.26
N ASP A 144 -12.27 3.21 6.66
CA ASP A 144 -13.58 3.77 6.36
C ASP A 144 -13.47 4.75 5.20
N ILE A 145 -14.38 4.65 4.24
CA ILE A 145 -14.45 5.57 3.10
C ILE A 145 -15.53 6.61 3.40
N VAL A 146 -15.10 7.86 3.46
CA VAL A 146 -15.98 9.01 3.73
C VAL A 146 -16.17 9.81 2.45
N GLU A 147 -17.41 9.98 2.06
CA GLU A 147 -17.79 10.72 0.85
C GLU A 147 -18.30 12.14 1.17
#